data_4374d1693e449c00962196bd4dfe68c9
#
_entry.id   4374d1693e449c00962196bd4dfe68c9
#
_cell.length_a   1.000
_cell.length_b   1.000
_cell.length_c   1.000
_cell.angle_alpha   90.00
_cell.angle_beta   90.00
_cell.angle_gamma   90.00
#
_symmetry.space_group_name_H-M   'P 1'
#
loop_
_entity.id
_entity.type
_entity.pdbx_description
1 polymer ?
#
loop_
_entity_poly.entity_id
_entity_poly.type
_entity_poly.pdbx_seq_one_letter_code
_entity_poly.pdbx_strand_id
1 'polypeptide(L)'
;DLFLIPPEEETVDEIKETIEPVLNAYGYKKLYYDILRTGRKLWISVYITFDKDLVSITRFKIVQNFCIQALAKKYTDFYFELLPDIVFTTDDEALTNHIVNQSEEVDQNAKFAD
;
A
#
# COMPACT_ATOMS: atom_id res chain seq x y z
N ASP A 1 -12.48 5.71 23.71
CA ASP A 1 -11.15 6.16 23.73
C ASP A 1 -10.38 5.68 22.50
N LEU A 2 -9.64 6.56 21.87
CA LEU A 2 -9.11 6.30 20.53
C LEU A 2 -7.65 5.87 20.58
N PHE A 3 -7.40 4.77 21.23
CA PHE A 3 -6.06 4.19 21.18
C PHE A 3 -5.91 3.29 19.97
N LEU A 4 -4.86 3.53 19.20
CA LEU A 4 -4.43 2.65 18.13
C LEU A 4 -3.62 1.52 18.76
N ILE A 5 -4.12 0.31 18.62
CA ILE A 5 -3.44 -0.87 19.15
C ILE A 5 -3.20 -1.85 18.01
N PRO A 6 -2.16 -2.69 18.09
CA PRO A 6 -2.00 -3.76 17.12
C PRO A 6 -3.10 -4.78 17.30
N PRO A 7 -3.68 -5.30 16.21
CA PRO A 7 -4.66 -6.38 16.31
C PRO A 7 -4.00 -7.70 16.66
N GLU A 8 -4.81 -8.69 16.96
CA GLU A 8 -4.31 -10.04 17.22
C GLU A 8 -3.57 -10.57 15.99
N GLU A 9 -2.53 -11.36 16.21
CA GLU A 9 -1.73 -11.95 15.16
C GLU A 9 -2.57 -12.77 14.18
N GLU A 10 -3.57 -13.47 14.70
CA GLU A 10 -4.50 -14.26 13.89
C GLU A 10 -5.31 -13.38 12.93
N THR A 11 -5.71 -12.19 13.37
CA THR A 11 -6.44 -11.24 12.54
C THR A 11 -5.53 -10.71 11.43
N VAL A 12 -4.29 -10.39 11.76
CA VAL A 12 -3.30 -9.94 10.78
C VAL A 12 -3.09 -11.02 9.71
N ASP A 13 -2.93 -12.26 10.13
CA ASP A 13 -2.73 -13.39 9.21
C ASP A 13 -3.93 -13.58 8.30
N GLU A 14 -5.15 -13.50 8.85
CA GLU A 14 -6.37 -13.61 8.06
C GLU A 14 -6.50 -12.50 7.02
N ILE A 15 -6.17 -11.28 7.40
CA ILE A 15 -6.18 -10.14 6.46
C ILE A 15 -5.21 -10.41 5.32
N LYS A 16 -3.98 -10.81 5.63
CA LYS A 16 -2.98 -11.12 4.62
C LYS A 16 -3.44 -12.24 3.68
N GLU A 17 -3.96 -13.32 4.24
CA GLU A 17 -4.46 -14.45 3.45
C GLU A 17 -5.63 -14.05 2.55
N THR A 18 -6.41 -13.06 2.96
CA THR A 18 -7.56 -12.60 2.21
C THR A 18 -7.16 -11.74 1.01
N ILE A 19 -6.19 -10.84 1.18
CA ILE A 19 -5.86 -9.85 0.15
C ILE A 19 -4.64 -10.23 -0.71
N GLU A 20 -3.71 -11.04 -0.20
CA GLU A 20 -2.53 -11.40 -0.98
C GLU A 20 -2.83 -12.11 -2.30
N PRO A 21 -3.81 -13.01 -2.37
CA PRO A 21 -4.16 -13.60 -3.67
C PRO A 21 -4.59 -12.55 -4.70
N VAL A 22 -5.32 -11.52 -4.27
CA VAL A 22 -5.73 -10.44 -5.17
C VAL A 22 -4.52 -9.65 -5.62
N LEU A 23 -3.67 -9.25 -4.69
CA LEU A 23 -2.48 -8.44 -4.98
C LEU A 23 -1.50 -9.20 -5.88
N ASN A 24 -1.28 -10.48 -5.59
CA ASN A 24 -0.38 -11.31 -6.39
C ASN A 24 -0.91 -11.51 -7.81
N ALA A 25 -2.23 -11.63 -7.98
CA ALA A 25 -2.83 -11.77 -9.30
C ALA A 25 -2.56 -10.56 -10.19
N TYR A 26 -2.38 -9.39 -9.61
CA TYR A 26 -2.02 -8.17 -10.32
C TYR A 26 -0.51 -7.91 -10.36
N GLY A 27 0.29 -8.84 -9.85
CA GLY A 27 1.74 -8.74 -9.90
C GLY A 27 2.36 -7.96 -8.76
N TYR A 28 1.59 -7.58 -7.74
CA TYR A 28 2.10 -6.86 -6.58
C TYR A 28 2.64 -7.87 -5.57
N LYS A 29 3.95 -7.90 -5.39
CA LYS A 29 4.63 -8.92 -4.57
C LYS A 29 5.39 -8.38 -3.38
N LYS A 30 5.92 -7.18 -3.49
CA LYS A 30 6.65 -6.55 -2.39
C LYS A 30 5.68 -5.69 -1.62
N LEU A 31 5.18 -6.23 -0.52
CA LEU A 31 4.09 -5.65 0.25
C LEU A 31 4.56 -5.30 1.65
N TYR A 32 4.05 -4.20 2.15
CA TYR A 32 4.29 -3.75 3.51
C TYR A 32 2.96 -3.44 4.16
N TYR A 33 2.71 -4.01 5.33
CA TYR A 33 1.43 -3.89 6.02
C TYR A 33 1.53 -2.96 7.22
N ASP A 34 0.52 -2.12 7.38
CA ASP A 34 0.31 -1.35 8.58
C ASP A 34 -1.14 -1.59 9.00
N ILE A 35 -1.34 -2.40 10.03
CA ILE A 35 -2.67 -2.81 10.47
C ILE A 35 -2.82 -2.45 11.93
N LEU A 36 -3.80 -1.61 12.21
CA LEU A 36 -4.09 -1.12 13.56
C LEU A 36 -5.56 -1.29 13.87
N ARG A 37 -5.90 -1.22 15.13
CA ARG A 37 -7.27 -1.31 15.61
C ARG A 37 -7.59 -0.14 16.51
N THR A 38 -8.79 0.46 16.33
CA THR A 38 -9.38 1.38 17.29
C THR A 38 -10.77 0.83 17.63
N GLY A 39 -10.95 0.35 18.88
CA GLY A 39 -12.19 -0.32 19.23
C GLY A 39 -12.46 -1.50 18.33
N ARG A 40 -13.56 -1.46 17.58
CA ARG A 40 -13.94 -2.52 16.63
C ARG A 40 -13.41 -2.31 15.24
N LYS A 41 -12.93 -1.10 14.94
CA LYS A 41 -12.54 -0.76 13.58
C LYS A 41 -11.11 -1.17 13.30
N LEU A 42 -10.93 -1.83 12.17
CA LEU A 42 -9.61 -2.16 11.64
C LEU A 42 -9.17 -1.09 10.65
N TRP A 43 -7.93 -0.67 10.77
CA TRP A 43 -7.31 0.27 9.86
C TRP A 43 -6.21 -0.47 9.13
N ILE A 44 -6.41 -0.72 7.84
CA ILE A 44 -5.53 -1.57 7.05
C ILE A 44 -4.92 -0.74 5.93
N SER A 45 -3.62 -0.55 5.99
CA SER A 45 -2.86 0.10 4.93
C SER A 45 -1.88 -0.90 4.37
N VAL A 46 -1.85 -1.02 3.05
CA VAL A 46 -0.89 -1.88 2.37
C VAL A 46 -0.08 -1.03 1.43
N TYR A 47 1.23 -1.05 1.63
CA TYR A 47 2.18 -0.30 0.81
C TYR A 47 2.80 -1.25 -0.20
N ILE A 48 2.85 -0.82 -1.44
CA ILE A 48 3.38 -1.63 -2.54
C ILE A 48 4.65 -0.97 -3.06
N THR A 49 5.72 -1.75 -3.10
CA THR A 49 6.98 -1.31 -3.71
C THR A 49 6.96 -1.63 -5.19
N PHE A 50 7.21 -0.62 -6.00
CA PHE A 50 7.23 -0.76 -7.45
C PHE A 50 8.65 -0.71 -7.98
N ASP A 51 8.90 -1.49 -9.03
CA ASP A 51 10.17 -1.43 -9.77
C ASP A 51 10.13 -0.38 -10.88
N LYS A 52 8.96 0.24 -11.09
CA LYS A 52 8.73 1.20 -12.17
C LYS A 52 8.43 2.59 -11.59
N ASP A 53 8.82 3.62 -12.32
CA ASP A 53 8.55 4.99 -11.92
C ASP A 53 7.11 5.41 -12.19
N LEU A 54 6.46 4.75 -13.14
CA LEU A 54 5.09 5.08 -13.53
C LEU A 54 4.16 3.90 -13.31
N VAL A 55 3.04 4.17 -12.66
CA VAL A 55 2.01 3.16 -12.42
C VAL A 55 0.65 3.76 -12.74
N SER A 56 -0.26 2.90 -13.20
CA SER A 56 -1.61 3.32 -13.52
C SER A 56 -2.44 3.55 -12.26
N ILE A 57 -2.90 4.76 -12.06
CA ILE A 57 -3.79 5.09 -10.94
C ILE A 57 -5.11 4.34 -11.06
N THR A 58 -5.64 4.22 -12.30
CA THR A 58 -6.88 3.49 -12.54
C THR A 58 -6.75 2.03 -12.12
N ARG A 59 -5.65 1.38 -12.52
CA ARG A 59 -5.40 0.00 -12.12
C ARG A 59 -5.29 -0.14 -10.60
N PHE A 60 -4.62 0.81 -9.96
CA PHE A 60 -4.46 0.83 -8.52
C PHE A 60 -5.81 0.89 -7.80
N LYS A 61 -6.71 1.76 -8.28
CA LYS A 61 -8.06 1.88 -7.74
C LYS A 61 -8.86 0.59 -7.90
N ILE A 62 -8.75 -0.07 -9.05
CA ILE A 62 -9.44 -1.34 -9.30
C ILE A 62 -8.98 -2.41 -8.34
N VAL A 63 -7.68 -2.53 -8.15
CA VAL A 63 -7.11 -3.52 -7.23
C VAL A 63 -7.53 -3.23 -5.79
N GLN A 64 -7.52 -1.96 -5.39
CA GLN A 64 -7.99 -1.55 -4.07
C GLN A 64 -9.43 -1.99 -3.85
N ASN A 65 -10.30 -1.77 -4.82
CA ASN A 65 -11.70 -2.17 -4.72
C ASN A 65 -11.87 -3.68 -4.59
N PHE A 66 -11.08 -4.46 -5.31
CA PHE A 66 -11.13 -5.92 -5.18
C PHE A 66 -10.69 -6.38 -3.79
N CYS A 67 -9.68 -5.73 -3.22
CA CYS A 67 -9.26 -6.03 -1.84
C CYS A 67 -10.37 -5.69 -0.84
N ILE A 68 -11.01 -4.52 -1.01
CA ILE A 68 -12.12 -4.11 -0.16
C ILE A 68 -13.27 -5.12 -0.23
N GLN A 69 -13.61 -5.56 -1.44
CA GLN A 69 -14.67 -6.54 -1.62
C GLN A 69 -14.34 -7.88 -0.93
N ALA A 70 -13.09 -8.30 -1.04
CA ALA A 70 -12.65 -9.53 -0.40
C ALA A 70 -12.71 -9.42 1.14
N LEU A 71 -12.27 -8.29 1.69
CA LEU A 71 -12.30 -8.04 3.12
C LEU A 71 -13.73 -7.90 3.65
N ALA A 72 -14.63 -7.30 2.86
CA ALA A 72 -16.01 -7.07 3.26
C ALA A 72 -16.80 -8.37 3.47
N LYS A 73 -16.30 -9.48 2.95
CA LYS A 73 -16.90 -10.80 3.22
C LYS A 73 -16.63 -11.30 4.64
N LYS A 74 -15.61 -10.74 5.28
CA LYS A 74 -15.18 -11.20 6.61
C LYS A 74 -15.27 -10.13 7.69
N TYR A 75 -15.20 -8.86 7.31
CA TYR A 75 -15.19 -7.74 8.25
C TYR A 75 -16.25 -6.73 7.86
N THR A 76 -16.86 -6.11 8.88
CA THR A 76 -17.90 -5.09 8.66
C THR A 76 -17.39 -3.68 8.97
N ASP A 77 -16.47 -3.55 9.92
CA ASP A 77 -15.98 -2.26 10.37
C ASP A 77 -14.48 -2.17 10.12
N PHE A 78 -14.14 -1.70 8.95
CA PHE A 78 -12.74 -1.55 8.54
C PHE A 78 -12.56 -0.42 7.54
N TYR A 79 -11.34 0.11 7.51
CA TYR A 79 -10.87 1.01 6.47
C TYR A 79 -9.68 0.34 5.79
N PHE A 80 -9.68 0.34 4.47
CA PHE A 80 -8.59 -0.24 3.68
C PHE A 80 -8.09 0.77 2.67
N GLU A 81 -6.78 0.93 2.58
CA GLU A 81 -6.15 1.70 1.53
C GLU A 81 -4.91 1.00 1.01
N LEU A 82 -4.70 1.15 -0.30
CA LEU A 82 -3.55 0.64 -1.01
C LEU A 82 -2.71 1.83 -1.42
N LEU A 83 -1.43 1.83 -1.09
CA LEU A 83 -0.56 2.97 -1.27
C LEU A 83 0.75 2.57 -1.94
N PRO A 84 1.34 3.44 -2.76
CA PRO A 84 2.71 3.21 -3.19
C PRO A 84 3.66 3.41 -2.01
N ASP A 85 4.69 2.58 -1.94
CA ASP A 85 5.69 2.68 -0.89
C ASP A 85 6.69 3.77 -1.23
N ILE A 86 6.42 4.96 -0.73
CA ILE A 86 7.32 6.12 -0.86
C ILE A 86 7.82 6.60 0.50
N VAL A 87 7.36 5.96 1.58
CA VAL A 87 7.62 6.40 2.95
C VAL A 87 8.61 5.47 3.66
N PHE A 88 8.52 4.17 3.40
CA PHE A 88 9.31 3.15 4.11
C PHE A 88 10.56 2.76 3.32
N THR A 89 11.33 3.76 2.92
CA THR A 89 12.63 3.53 2.31
C THR A 89 13.65 3.34 3.41
N THR A 90 14.42 2.25 3.34
CA THR A 90 15.38 1.91 4.39
C THR A 90 16.67 2.73 4.33
N ASP A 91 16.84 3.49 3.26
CA ASP A 91 18.04 4.31 3.05
C ASP A 91 17.63 5.72 2.66
N ASP A 92 17.34 6.54 3.68
CA ASP A 92 16.90 7.92 3.49
C ASP A 92 17.96 8.77 2.81
N GLU A 93 19.23 8.51 3.09
CA GLU A 93 20.32 9.26 2.50
C GLU A 93 20.43 8.98 1.00
N ALA A 94 20.36 7.71 0.60
CA ALA A 94 20.38 7.34 -0.79
C ALA A 94 19.18 7.89 -1.54
N LEU A 95 18.00 7.87 -0.92
CA LEU A 95 16.79 8.44 -1.51
C LEU A 95 16.94 9.94 -1.71
N THR A 96 17.46 10.65 -0.71
CA THR A 96 17.67 12.10 -0.80
C THR A 96 18.65 12.43 -1.92
N ASN A 97 19.76 11.70 -2.01
CA ASN A 97 20.73 11.90 -3.06
C ASN A 97 20.14 11.63 -4.44
N HIS A 98 19.33 10.58 -4.55
CA HIS A 98 18.66 10.24 -5.81
C HIS A 98 17.75 11.39 -6.28
N ILE A 99 16.96 11.93 -5.38
CA ILE A 99 16.06 13.04 -5.70
C ILE A 99 16.83 14.27 -6.14
N VAL A 100 17.89 14.63 -5.41
CA VAL A 100 18.71 15.80 -5.74
C VAL A 100 19.39 15.63 -7.09
N ASN A 101 19.96 14.46 -7.35
CA ASN A 101 20.69 14.20 -8.59
C ASN A 101 19.80 14.14 -9.82
N GLN A 102 18.52 13.84 -9.64
CA GLN A 102 17.58 13.71 -10.75
C GLN A 102 16.63 14.88 -10.90
N SER A 103 16.84 15.97 -10.17
CA SER A 103 15.94 17.11 -10.20
C SER A 103 15.77 17.70 -11.62
N GLU A 104 16.84 17.76 -12.41
CA GLU A 104 16.77 18.25 -13.78
C GLU A 104 16.13 17.23 -14.73
N GLU A 105 16.40 15.95 -14.53
CA GLU A 105 15.84 14.88 -15.35
C GLU A 105 14.34 14.75 -15.17
N VAL A 106 13.85 14.97 -13.94
CA VAL A 106 12.41 14.92 -13.66
C VAL A 106 11.65 15.93 -14.50
N ASP A 107 12.17 17.15 -14.64
CA ASP A 107 11.52 18.18 -15.42
C ASP A 107 11.41 17.80 -16.91
N GLN A 108 12.41 17.12 -17.44
CA GLN A 108 12.39 16.66 -18.82
C GLN A 108 11.43 15.47 -19.00
N ASN A 109 11.44 14.56 -18.07
CA ASN A 109 10.63 13.35 -18.15
C ASN A 109 9.16 13.59 -17.83
N ALA A 110 8.84 14.61 -17.06
CA ALA A 110 7.47 14.96 -16.73
C ALA A 110 6.61 15.24 -17.95
N LYS A 111 7.23 15.64 -19.08
CA LYS A 111 6.50 15.89 -20.33
C LYS A 111 5.98 14.61 -20.97
N PHE A 112 6.51 13.47 -20.61
CA PHE A 112 6.17 12.19 -21.19
C PHE A 112 5.47 11.25 -20.20
N ALA A 113 5.23 11.72 -18.97
CA ALA A 113 4.52 10.97 -17.95
C ALA A 113 3.02 11.11 -18.17
N ASP A 114 2.36 10.01 -18.39
CA ASP A 114 0.90 9.97 -18.55
C ASP A 114 0.18 9.80 -17.21
#